data_b9aae554d7f0e0fbdffabd347ce76515
#
_entry.id   b9aae554d7f0e0fbdffabd347ce76515
#
_cell.length_a   1.000
_cell.length_b   1.000
_cell.length_c   1.000
_cell.angle_alpha   90.00
_cell.angle_beta   90.00
_cell.angle_gamma   90.00
#
_symmetry.space_group_name_H-M   'P 1'
#
loop_
_entity.id
_entity.type
_entity.pdbx_description
1 polymer ?
#
loop_
_entity_poly.entity_id
_entity_poly.type
_entity_poly.pdbx_seq_one_letter_code
_entity_poly.pdbx_strand_id
1 'polypeptide(L)'
;MATTTVPANRGTPHPPPHPPSRPAARGRAGLRGTLRSELTKIRSVRSTYWSLIALVVVTIGISALFALGHAQSFSQMPPFAQVHQRAQFIRQATEVSLFGLILGQLVIAVLGALTITSEYSTGMVRTSLSVMPRRGVLFAAKAVVFAGVALVVGLATSFASYFAGQAILSTQHINSTIGQPGVLRAVIGGGLFLAVCGLLSFGLGAVLRHTAGAITAAIGLLFVLFILSGFLPTNWAVHIDKWIPFNAGGAIWENVSGTSMFSPWTGFAVFCGYAAIALAAGLILFRRRDA
;
A
#
# COMPACT_ATOMS: atom_id res chain seq x y z
N MET A 1 21.76 82.10 29.24
CA MET A 1 20.49 81.32 29.24
C MET A 1 20.10 81.06 27.80
N ALA A 2 20.35 79.81 27.29
CA ALA A 2 20.00 79.44 25.94
C ALA A 2 18.76 78.55 26.02
N THR A 3 17.65 79.03 25.51
CA THR A 3 16.38 78.30 25.40
C THR A 3 16.44 77.35 24.15
N THR A 4 16.50 76.06 24.39
CA THR A 4 16.45 75.06 23.36
C THR A 4 14.97 74.80 23.00
N THR A 5 14.54 75.20 21.79
CA THR A 5 13.22 74.88 21.23
C THR A 5 13.23 73.46 20.66
N VAL A 6 12.37 72.58 21.21
CA VAL A 6 12.12 71.22 20.70
C VAL A 6 11.26 71.34 19.43
N PRO A 7 11.65 70.75 18.31
CA PRO A 7 10.83 70.77 17.10
C PRO A 7 9.62 69.81 17.22
N ALA A 8 8.45 70.36 16.82
CA ALA A 8 7.16 69.65 16.82
C ALA A 8 7.21 68.39 15.92
N ASN A 9 6.89 67.27 16.50
CA ASN A 9 6.71 66.00 15.83
C ASN A 9 5.58 66.09 14.78
N ARG A 10 5.94 66.11 13.48
CA ARG A 10 4.98 66.01 12.38
C ARG A 10 4.47 64.57 12.37
N GLY A 11 3.21 64.36 12.81
CA GLY A 11 2.54 63.06 12.77
C GLY A 11 2.61 62.46 11.38
N THR A 12 3.15 61.25 11.29
CA THR A 12 3.12 60.43 10.08
C THR A 12 1.68 60.14 9.70
N PRO A 13 1.26 60.32 8.45
CA PRO A 13 -0.11 59.99 8.01
C PRO A 13 -0.42 58.53 8.30
N HIS A 14 -1.49 58.26 9.04
CA HIS A 14 -2.00 56.89 9.20
C HIS A 14 -2.36 56.32 7.83
N PRO A 15 -1.90 55.09 7.52
CA PRO A 15 -2.33 54.41 6.29
C PRO A 15 -3.87 54.27 6.31
N PRO A 16 -4.53 54.41 5.15
CA PRO A 16 -5.98 54.30 5.07
C PRO A 16 -6.45 52.93 5.58
N PRO A 17 -7.61 52.84 6.25
CA PRO A 17 -8.16 51.57 6.73
C PRO A 17 -8.32 50.60 5.57
N HIS A 18 -7.73 49.40 5.72
CA HIS A 18 -7.89 48.35 4.75
C HIS A 18 -9.38 48.05 4.56
N PRO A 19 -9.86 47.93 3.31
CA PRO A 19 -11.24 47.52 3.05
C PRO A 19 -11.52 46.20 3.78
N PRO A 20 -12.73 46.05 4.37
CA PRO A 20 -13.07 44.83 5.07
C PRO A 20 -12.86 43.63 4.13
N SER A 21 -11.98 42.72 4.53
CA SER A 21 -11.73 41.49 3.82
C SER A 21 -13.08 40.78 3.63
N ARG A 22 -13.52 40.64 2.38
CA ARG A 22 -14.72 39.88 2.03
C ARG A 22 -14.66 38.56 2.78
N PRO A 23 -15.70 38.18 3.55
CA PRO A 23 -15.73 36.89 4.19
C PRO A 23 -15.56 35.86 3.10
N ALA A 24 -14.45 35.09 3.16
CA ALA A 24 -14.20 34.02 2.26
C ALA A 24 -15.46 33.14 2.25
N ALA A 25 -16.06 32.98 1.10
CA ALA A 25 -17.26 32.18 0.93
C ALA A 25 -17.01 30.84 1.62
N ARG A 26 -17.70 30.61 2.77
CA ARG A 26 -17.72 29.35 3.49
C ARG A 26 -18.45 28.32 2.62
N GLY A 27 -17.88 27.99 1.46
CA GLY A 27 -18.25 26.84 0.69
C GLY A 27 -17.99 25.63 1.60
N ARG A 28 -19.06 24.99 2.08
CA ARG A 28 -18.95 23.68 2.73
C ARG A 28 -18.17 22.79 1.75
N ALA A 29 -16.92 22.51 2.07
CA ALA A 29 -16.13 21.56 1.29
C ALA A 29 -16.86 20.22 1.33
N GLY A 30 -17.63 19.93 0.29
CA GLY A 30 -18.38 18.68 0.17
C GLY A 30 -17.39 17.51 0.05
N LEU A 31 -17.83 16.30 0.39
CA LEU A 31 -17.04 15.07 0.25
C LEU A 31 -16.28 14.99 -1.09
N ARG A 32 -16.92 15.39 -2.19
CA ARG A 32 -16.30 15.43 -3.54
C ARG A 32 -15.09 16.38 -3.61
N GLY A 33 -15.18 17.54 -2.98
CA GLY A 33 -14.07 18.50 -2.94
C GLY A 33 -12.88 17.93 -2.16
N THR A 34 -13.14 17.27 -1.02
CA THR A 34 -12.10 16.63 -0.21
C THR A 34 -11.43 15.47 -0.95
N LEU A 35 -12.20 14.59 -1.58
CA LEU A 35 -11.65 13.49 -2.38
C LEU A 35 -10.77 14.01 -3.52
N ARG A 36 -11.23 15.07 -4.22
CA ARG A 36 -10.45 15.66 -5.32
C ARG A 36 -9.16 16.31 -4.82
N SER A 37 -9.21 17.00 -3.66
CA SER A 37 -8.00 17.60 -3.06
C SER A 37 -6.99 16.53 -2.61
N GLU A 38 -7.43 15.42 -2.00
CA GLU A 38 -6.57 14.32 -1.60
C GLU A 38 -5.95 13.61 -2.83
N LEU A 39 -6.73 13.39 -3.89
CA LEU A 39 -6.22 12.81 -5.14
C LEU A 39 -5.16 13.73 -5.78
N THR A 40 -5.38 15.05 -5.75
CA THR A 40 -4.40 16.02 -6.27
C THR A 40 -3.12 16.00 -5.45
N LYS A 41 -3.21 15.88 -4.11
CA LYS A 41 -2.03 15.74 -3.23
C LYS A 41 -1.20 14.51 -3.60
N ILE A 42 -1.84 13.33 -3.73
CA ILE A 42 -1.14 12.09 -4.11
C ILE A 42 -0.41 12.25 -5.45
N ARG A 43 -1.03 12.94 -6.41
CA ARG A 43 -0.43 13.17 -7.75
C ARG A 43 0.66 14.23 -7.76
N SER A 44 0.65 15.20 -6.82
CA SER A 44 1.61 16.31 -6.78
C SER A 44 2.85 16.02 -5.95
N VAL A 45 2.80 15.05 -5.03
CA VAL A 45 3.92 14.71 -4.15
C VAL A 45 4.91 13.81 -4.86
N ARG A 46 6.11 14.32 -5.14
CA ARG A 46 7.18 13.59 -5.87
C ARG A 46 7.54 12.25 -5.22
N SER A 47 7.57 12.16 -3.89
CA SER A 47 7.89 10.92 -3.19
C SER A 47 6.86 9.82 -3.45
N THR A 48 5.57 10.15 -3.52
CA THR A 48 4.51 9.20 -3.85
C THR A 48 4.69 8.62 -5.26
N TYR A 49 4.98 9.49 -6.23
CA TYR A 49 5.23 9.08 -7.61
C TYR A 49 6.42 8.10 -7.71
N TRP A 50 7.55 8.43 -7.09
CA TRP A 50 8.72 7.55 -7.08
C TRP A 50 8.47 6.24 -6.34
N SER A 51 7.69 6.25 -5.25
CA SER A 51 7.31 5.02 -4.55
C SER A 51 6.40 4.13 -5.40
N LEU A 52 5.47 4.70 -6.18
CA LEU A 52 4.62 3.93 -7.09
C LEU A 52 5.44 3.34 -8.26
N ILE A 53 6.40 4.09 -8.81
CA ILE A 53 7.33 3.54 -9.81
C ILE A 53 8.16 2.42 -9.21
N ALA A 54 8.71 2.62 -8.02
CA ALA A 54 9.48 1.59 -7.32
C ALA A 54 8.65 0.33 -7.07
N LEU A 55 7.36 0.47 -6.69
CA LEU A 55 6.44 -0.66 -6.55
C LEU A 55 6.36 -1.47 -7.86
N VAL A 56 6.11 -0.79 -8.97
CA VAL A 56 5.96 -1.43 -10.28
C VAL A 56 7.26 -2.11 -10.70
N VAL A 57 8.38 -1.37 -10.65
CA VAL A 57 9.70 -1.86 -11.10
C VAL A 57 10.18 -3.03 -10.24
N VAL A 58 10.09 -2.92 -8.92
CA VAL A 58 10.53 -3.97 -7.99
C VAL A 58 9.67 -5.22 -8.19
N THR A 59 8.35 -5.08 -8.23
CA THR A 59 7.44 -6.23 -8.36
C THR A 59 7.64 -6.95 -9.68
N ILE A 60 7.62 -6.22 -10.81
CA ILE A 60 7.81 -6.83 -12.14
C ILE A 60 9.23 -7.38 -12.28
N GLY A 61 10.25 -6.64 -11.84
CA GLY A 61 11.64 -7.07 -11.95
C GLY A 61 11.93 -8.36 -11.19
N ILE A 62 11.47 -8.45 -9.95
CA ILE A 62 11.61 -9.67 -9.12
C ILE A 62 10.82 -10.83 -9.72
N SER A 63 9.57 -10.60 -10.15
CA SER A 63 8.77 -11.63 -10.84
C SER A 63 9.48 -12.15 -12.10
N ALA A 64 10.04 -11.27 -12.92
CA ALA A 64 10.80 -11.64 -14.10
C ALA A 64 12.07 -12.45 -13.77
N LEU A 65 12.82 -12.07 -12.74
CA LEU A 65 14.00 -12.80 -12.28
C LEU A 65 13.64 -14.22 -11.82
N PHE A 66 12.57 -14.39 -11.05
CA PHE A 66 12.10 -15.71 -10.64
C PHE A 66 11.58 -16.55 -11.80
N ALA A 67 10.87 -15.92 -12.76
CA ALA A 67 10.44 -16.60 -13.98
C ALA A 67 11.64 -17.07 -14.83
N LEU A 68 12.69 -16.25 -14.96
CA LEU A 68 13.94 -16.64 -15.62
C LEU A 68 14.62 -17.82 -14.92
N GLY A 69 14.76 -17.75 -13.59
CA GLY A 69 15.32 -18.85 -12.81
C GLY A 69 14.53 -20.15 -12.97
N HIS A 70 13.20 -20.07 -12.98
CA HIS A 70 12.31 -21.20 -13.17
C HIS A 70 12.45 -21.81 -14.59
N ALA A 71 12.51 -20.97 -15.62
CA ALA A 71 12.74 -21.39 -17.00
C ALA A 71 14.12 -22.03 -17.18
N GLN A 72 15.17 -21.48 -16.58
CA GLN A 72 16.52 -22.04 -16.61
C GLN A 72 16.57 -23.39 -15.89
N SER A 73 15.96 -23.49 -14.70
CA SER A 73 15.91 -24.76 -13.97
C SER A 73 15.25 -25.86 -14.80
N PHE A 74 14.19 -25.55 -15.53
CA PHE A 74 13.54 -26.51 -16.43
C PHE A 74 14.44 -26.89 -17.61
N SER A 75 15.10 -25.94 -18.26
CA SER A 75 15.94 -26.18 -19.44
C SER A 75 17.20 -27.02 -19.14
N GLN A 76 17.70 -26.93 -17.89
CA GLN A 76 18.87 -27.68 -17.44
C GLN A 76 18.56 -29.13 -17.04
N MET A 77 17.28 -29.52 -16.98
CA MET A 77 16.89 -30.89 -16.65
C MET A 77 17.15 -31.84 -17.81
N PRO A 78 17.49 -33.13 -17.53
CA PRO A 78 17.55 -34.15 -18.54
C PRO A 78 16.20 -34.33 -19.27
N PRO A 79 16.17 -34.69 -20.57
CA PRO A 79 14.94 -34.77 -21.36
C PRO A 79 13.82 -35.61 -20.71
N PHE A 80 14.18 -36.74 -20.10
CA PHE A 80 13.21 -37.59 -19.42
C PHE A 80 12.56 -36.92 -18.22
N ALA A 81 13.32 -36.11 -17.46
CA ALA A 81 12.82 -35.39 -16.31
C ALA A 81 11.92 -34.23 -16.75
N GLN A 82 12.26 -33.54 -17.85
CA GLN A 82 11.42 -32.47 -18.41
C GLN A 82 10.02 -32.99 -18.76
N VAL A 83 9.91 -34.16 -19.39
CA VAL A 83 8.61 -34.75 -19.72
C VAL A 83 7.78 -35.04 -18.48
N HIS A 84 8.39 -35.59 -17.43
CA HIS A 84 7.68 -35.98 -16.20
C HIS A 84 7.32 -34.74 -15.32
N GLN A 85 8.14 -33.72 -15.31
CA GLN A 85 7.96 -32.56 -14.41
C GLN A 85 7.25 -31.36 -15.06
N ARG A 86 7.07 -31.38 -16.39
CA ARG A 86 6.47 -30.25 -17.13
C ARG A 86 5.14 -29.78 -16.54
N ALA A 87 4.26 -30.72 -16.23
CA ALA A 87 2.95 -30.37 -15.64
C ALA A 87 3.06 -29.69 -14.28
N GLN A 88 4.08 -30.00 -13.47
CA GLN A 88 4.35 -29.34 -12.21
C GLN A 88 4.86 -27.92 -12.44
N PHE A 89 5.79 -27.71 -13.36
CA PHE A 89 6.31 -26.40 -13.71
C PHE A 89 5.21 -25.48 -14.25
N ILE A 90 4.29 -25.99 -15.08
CA ILE A 90 3.13 -25.22 -15.55
C ILE A 90 2.19 -24.83 -14.40
N ARG A 91 1.95 -25.73 -13.42
CA ARG A 91 1.12 -25.39 -12.25
C ARG A 91 1.72 -24.26 -11.42
N GLN A 92 3.04 -24.22 -11.29
CA GLN A 92 3.75 -23.18 -10.53
C GLN A 92 3.96 -21.88 -11.33
N ALA A 93 3.74 -21.88 -12.64
CA ALA A 93 4.02 -20.75 -13.52
C ALA A 93 3.33 -19.45 -13.08
N THR A 94 2.11 -19.53 -12.58
CA THR A 94 1.36 -18.35 -12.11
C THR A 94 1.98 -17.76 -10.85
N GLU A 95 2.31 -18.59 -9.86
CA GLU A 95 2.90 -18.15 -8.59
C GLU A 95 4.28 -17.56 -8.81
N VAL A 96 5.10 -18.21 -9.63
CA VAL A 96 6.43 -17.69 -9.99
C VAL A 96 6.34 -16.33 -10.67
N SER A 97 5.35 -16.12 -11.56
CA SER A 97 5.14 -14.84 -12.23
C SER A 97 4.60 -13.74 -11.30
N LEU A 98 4.07 -14.09 -10.14
CA LEU A 98 3.56 -13.18 -9.11
C LEU A 98 4.50 -13.07 -7.90
N PHE A 99 5.64 -13.77 -7.90
CA PHE A 99 6.53 -13.83 -6.73
C PHE A 99 7.05 -12.46 -6.29
N GLY A 100 7.16 -11.51 -7.22
CA GLY A 100 7.53 -10.14 -6.92
C GLY A 100 6.59 -9.41 -5.97
N LEU A 101 5.34 -9.89 -5.79
CA LEU A 101 4.39 -9.33 -4.81
C LEU A 101 4.93 -9.37 -3.38
N ILE A 102 5.81 -10.35 -3.07
CA ILE A 102 6.47 -10.49 -1.76
C ILE A 102 7.31 -9.25 -1.44
N LEU A 103 8.02 -8.68 -2.41
CA LEU A 103 8.77 -7.45 -2.19
C LEU A 103 7.91 -6.20 -2.48
N GLY A 104 6.97 -6.30 -3.42
CA GLY A 104 6.01 -5.23 -3.71
C GLY A 104 5.19 -4.81 -2.49
N GLN A 105 4.82 -5.76 -1.61
CA GLN A 105 4.12 -5.45 -0.37
C GLN A 105 4.91 -4.52 0.56
N LEU A 106 6.24 -4.60 0.57
CA LEU A 106 7.07 -3.73 1.39
C LEU A 106 7.02 -2.28 0.90
N VAL A 107 7.05 -2.11 -0.42
CA VAL A 107 7.00 -0.77 -1.03
C VAL A 107 5.63 -0.12 -0.81
N ILE A 108 4.54 -0.87 -1.02
CA ILE A 108 3.19 -0.33 -0.80
C ILE A 108 2.90 -0.10 0.69
N ALA A 109 3.50 -0.90 1.58
CA ALA A 109 3.42 -0.70 3.03
C ALA A 109 4.09 0.60 3.46
N VAL A 110 5.30 0.88 2.96
CA VAL A 110 5.97 2.16 3.18
C VAL A 110 5.12 3.32 2.67
N LEU A 111 4.57 3.22 1.47
CA LEU A 111 3.73 4.25 0.89
C LEU A 111 2.46 4.49 1.74
N GLY A 112 1.79 3.43 2.20
CA GLY A 112 0.63 3.51 3.07
C GLY A 112 0.93 4.23 4.38
N ALA A 113 2.03 3.85 5.04
CA ALA A 113 2.49 4.51 6.26
C ALA A 113 2.80 6.00 6.01
N LEU A 114 3.58 6.33 4.97
CA LEU A 114 3.96 7.70 4.63
C LEU A 114 2.75 8.59 4.31
N THR A 115 1.73 8.06 3.67
CA THR A 115 0.53 8.83 3.26
C THR A 115 -0.15 9.51 4.45
N ILE A 116 -0.13 8.89 5.63
CA ILE A 116 -0.73 9.48 6.83
C ILE A 116 0.32 10.12 7.75
N THR A 117 1.51 9.52 7.92
CA THR A 117 2.49 9.99 8.89
C THR A 117 3.20 11.27 8.46
N SER A 118 3.37 11.51 7.15
CA SER A 118 3.95 12.75 6.62
C SER A 118 3.15 14.00 6.99
N GLU A 119 1.84 13.89 7.14
CA GLU A 119 1.01 15.00 7.57
C GLU A 119 1.15 15.32 9.06
N TYR A 120 1.43 14.31 9.88
CA TYR A 120 1.75 14.54 11.29
C TYR A 120 3.09 15.25 11.44
N SER A 121 4.11 14.83 10.70
CA SER A 121 5.46 15.41 10.78
C SER A 121 5.54 16.85 10.27
N THR A 122 4.71 17.21 9.28
CA THR A 122 4.67 18.57 8.69
C THR A 122 3.67 19.50 9.37
N GLY A 123 2.86 19.00 10.32
CA GLY A 123 1.79 19.78 10.95
C GLY A 123 0.60 20.09 10.02
N MET A 124 0.58 19.56 8.80
CA MET A 124 -0.50 19.77 7.82
C MET A 124 -1.86 19.24 8.29
N VAL A 125 -1.87 18.34 9.28
CA VAL A 125 -3.12 17.87 9.90
C VAL A 125 -3.92 19.06 10.46
N ARG A 126 -3.27 20.04 11.10
CA ARG A 126 -3.93 21.24 11.67
C ARG A 126 -4.56 22.11 10.59
N THR A 127 -3.86 22.37 9.49
CA THR A 127 -4.38 23.15 8.36
C THR A 127 -5.51 22.43 7.63
N SER A 128 -5.42 21.11 7.48
CA SER A 128 -6.50 20.32 6.89
C SER A 128 -7.77 20.31 7.76
N LEU A 129 -7.62 20.30 9.09
CA LEU A 129 -8.73 20.35 10.04
C LEU A 129 -9.38 21.74 10.14
N SER A 130 -8.64 22.84 9.90
CA SER A 130 -9.24 24.17 9.85
C SER A 130 -10.20 24.35 8.66
N VAL A 131 -9.93 23.67 7.55
CA VAL A 131 -10.80 23.66 6.35
C VAL A 131 -11.95 22.68 6.50
N MET A 132 -11.72 21.51 7.15
CA MET A 132 -12.71 20.47 7.34
C MET A 132 -12.72 19.97 8.79
N PRO A 133 -13.59 20.54 9.66
CA PRO A 133 -13.59 20.23 11.09
C PRO A 133 -14.07 18.80 11.42
N ARG A 134 -14.64 18.07 10.45
CA ARG A 134 -15.11 16.69 10.63
C ARG A 134 -13.95 15.71 10.47
N ARG A 135 -13.17 15.50 11.52
CA ARG A 135 -11.98 14.63 11.54
C ARG A 135 -12.21 13.24 10.91
N GLY A 136 -13.33 12.58 11.23
CA GLY A 136 -13.64 11.26 10.69
C GLY A 136 -13.86 11.23 9.17
N VAL A 137 -14.45 12.29 8.62
CA VAL A 137 -14.67 12.40 7.16
C VAL A 137 -13.35 12.60 6.42
N LEU A 138 -12.45 13.43 6.98
CA LEU A 138 -11.12 13.64 6.42
C LEU A 138 -10.31 12.33 6.38
N PHE A 139 -10.30 11.59 7.50
CA PHE A 139 -9.61 10.29 7.57
C PHE A 139 -10.18 9.28 6.55
N ALA A 140 -11.52 9.15 6.50
CA ALA A 140 -12.18 8.25 5.57
C ALA A 140 -11.93 8.63 4.10
N ALA A 141 -12.00 9.93 3.76
CA ALA A 141 -11.71 10.41 2.42
C ALA A 141 -10.26 10.06 2.00
N LYS A 142 -9.30 10.25 2.90
CA LYS A 142 -7.89 9.91 2.68
C LYS A 142 -7.69 8.41 2.49
N ALA A 143 -8.29 7.59 3.34
CA ALA A 143 -8.23 6.13 3.24
C ALA A 143 -8.85 5.63 1.91
N VAL A 144 -10.00 6.18 1.50
CA VAL A 144 -10.67 5.80 0.24
C VAL A 144 -9.85 6.19 -0.98
N VAL A 145 -9.29 7.41 -1.01
CA VAL A 145 -8.46 7.85 -2.14
C VAL A 145 -7.19 7.00 -2.23
N PHE A 146 -6.54 6.74 -1.10
CA PHE A 146 -5.37 5.86 -1.06
C PHE A 146 -5.72 4.44 -1.50
N ALA A 147 -6.82 3.87 -1.01
CA ALA A 147 -7.31 2.55 -1.42
C ALA A 147 -7.54 2.46 -2.93
N GLY A 148 -8.18 3.48 -3.53
CA GLY A 148 -8.42 3.54 -4.97
C GLY A 148 -7.12 3.55 -5.77
N VAL A 149 -6.15 4.38 -5.38
CA VAL A 149 -4.83 4.44 -6.04
C VAL A 149 -4.07 3.13 -5.86
N ALA A 150 -4.01 2.58 -4.65
CA ALA A 150 -3.35 1.32 -4.35
C ALA A 150 -3.96 0.15 -5.12
N LEU A 151 -5.30 0.12 -5.26
CA LEU A 151 -6.00 -0.89 -6.03
C LEU A 151 -5.68 -0.80 -7.53
N VAL A 152 -5.77 0.39 -8.11
CA VAL A 152 -5.50 0.58 -9.56
C VAL A 152 -4.05 0.23 -9.88
N VAL A 153 -3.10 0.75 -9.11
CA VAL A 153 -1.67 0.47 -9.34
C VAL A 153 -1.35 -0.98 -8.99
N GLY A 154 -1.91 -1.53 -7.91
CA GLY A 154 -1.73 -2.92 -7.52
C GLY A 154 -2.22 -3.90 -8.59
N LEU A 155 -3.42 -3.68 -9.15
CA LEU A 155 -3.94 -4.48 -10.26
C LEU A 155 -3.05 -4.36 -11.49
N ALA A 156 -2.73 -3.14 -11.92
CA ALA A 156 -1.88 -2.92 -13.09
C ALA A 156 -0.51 -3.62 -12.92
N THR A 157 0.09 -3.53 -11.74
CA THR A 157 1.36 -4.18 -11.41
C THR A 157 1.25 -5.70 -11.43
N SER A 158 0.19 -6.26 -10.83
CA SER A 158 -0.04 -7.72 -10.80
C SER A 158 -0.25 -8.29 -12.20
N PHE A 159 -1.08 -7.64 -13.03
CA PHE A 159 -1.24 -8.04 -14.44
C PHE A 159 0.07 -7.94 -15.22
N ALA A 160 0.80 -6.83 -15.07
CA ALA A 160 2.08 -6.64 -15.75
C ALA A 160 3.11 -7.70 -15.33
N SER A 161 3.20 -8.02 -14.04
CA SER A 161 4.09 -9.08 -13.53
C SER A 161 3.71 -10.45 -14.09
N TYR A 162 2.42 -10.77 -14.12
CA TYR A 162 1.94 -12.02 -14.69
C TYR A 162 2.32 -12.13 -16.17
N PHE A 163 1.98 -11.15 -17.00
CA PHE A 163 2.29 -11.22 -18.43
C PHE A 163 3.80 -11.22 -18.71
N ALA A 164 4.60 -10.45 -17.97
CA ALA A 164 6.05 -10.48 -18.11
C ALA A 164 6.62 -11.86 -17.75
N GLY A 165 6.19 -12.47 -16.65
CA GLY A 165 6.59 -13.81 -16.27
C GLY A 165 6.15 -14.86 -17.27
N GLN A 166 4.90 -14.81 -17.76
CA GLN A 166 4.40 -15.76 -18.75
C GLN A 166 5.13 -15.64 -20.09
N ALA A 167 5.52 -14.44 -20.52
CA ALA A 167 6.33 -14.24 -21.72
C ALA A 167 7.69 -14.95 -21.62
N ILE A 168 8.33 -14.91 -20.45
CA ILE A 168 9.59 -15.62 -20.19
C ILE A 168 9.36 -17.14 -20.18
N LEU A 169 8.34 -17.62 -19.45
CA LEU A 169 8.06 -19.05 -19.31
C LEU A 169 7.59 -19.69 -20.63
N SER A 170 7.02 -18.91 -21.53
CA SER A 170 6.59 -19.37 -22.86
C SER A 170 7.76 -19.84 -23.74
N THR A 171 8.98 -19.33 -23.52
CA THR A 171 10.18 -19.74 -24.25
C THR A 171 10.51 -21.22 -24.05
N GLN A 172 10.09 -21.79 -22.91
CA GLN A 172 10.26 -23.20 -22.56
C GLN A 172 8.93 -23.99 -22.65
N HIS A 173 7.87 -23.36 -23.15
CA HIS A 173 6.52 -23.93 -23.20
C HIS A 173 6.00 -24.46 -21.85
N ILE A 174 6.35 -23.77 -20.74
CA ILE A 174 5.90 -24.07 -19.36
C ILE A 174 5.02 -22.94 -18.80
N ASN A 175 4.46 -22.11 -19.66
CA ASN A 175 3.57 -21.02 -19.29
C ASN A 175 2.15 -21.49 -18.95
N SER A 176 1.45 -20.74 -18.13
CA SER A 176 0.01 -20.87 -17.88
C SER A 176 -0.77 -19.84 -18.68
N THR A 177 -2.04 -20.12 -18.97
CA THR A 177 -2.94 -19.17 -19.64
C THR A 177 -3.91 -18.57 -18.64
N ILE A 178 -4.30 -17.31 -18.85
CA ILE A 178 -5.18 -16.59 -17.93
C ILE A 178 -6.58 -17.22 -17.80
N GLY A 179 -6.99 -18.03 -18.80
CA GLY A 179 -8.24 -18.78 -18.80
C GLY A 179 -8.21 -20.07 -17.98
N GLN A 180 -7.05 -20.49 -17.48
CA GLN A 180 -6.97 -21.67 -16.62
C GLN A 180 -7.64 -21.40 -15.26
N PRO A 181 -8.26 -22.42 -14.64
CA PRO A 181 -8.92 -22.28 -13.34
C PRO A 181 -7.96 -21.71 -12.29
N GLY A 182 -8.40 -20.66 -11.59
CA GLY A 182 -7.65 -20.02 -10.52
C GLY A 182 -6.63 -18.96 -10.96
N VAL A 183 -6.18 -18.94 -12.22
CA VAL A 183 -5.16 -17.97 -12.68
C VAL A 183 -5.67 -16.54 -12.63
N LEU A 184 -6.84 -16.26 -13.21
CA LEU A 184 -7.43 -14.91 -13.17
C LEU A 184 -7.67 -14.46 -11.73
N ARG A 185 -8.15 -15.37 -10.85
CA ARG A 185 -8.30 -15.09 -9.42
C ARG A 185 -6.95 -14.70 -8.80
N ALA A 186 -5.88 -15.43 -9.10
CA ALA A 186 -4.56 -15.17 -8.55
C ALA A 186 -4.03 -13.78 -8.98
N VAL A 187 -4.19 -13.43 -10.25
CA VAL A 187 -3.74 -12.14 -10.78
C VAL A 187 -4.53 -10.96 -10.18
N ILE A 188 -5.85 -11.06 -10.13
CA ILE A 188 -6.69 -10.03 -9.48
C ILE A 188 -6.40 -10.00 -7.98
N GLY A 189 -6.28 -11.19 -7.36
CA GLY A 189 -5.96 -11.35 -5.95
C GLY A 189 -4.65 -10.70 -5.56
N GLY A 190 -3.61 -10.77 -6.39
CA GLY A 190 -2.34 -10.09 -6.17
C GLY A 190 -2.48 -8.58 -6.08
N GLY A 191 -3.29 -7.97 -6.96
CA GLY A 191 -3.58 -6.53 -6.89
C GLY A 191 -4.39 -6.15 -5.65
N LEU A 192 -5.39 -6.95 -5.28
CA LEU A 192 -6.17 -6.77 -4.06
C LEU A 192 -5.30 -6.92 -2.80
N PHE A 193 -4.41 -7.90 -2.77
CA PHE A 193 -3.45 -8.12 -1.69
C PHE A 193 -2.58 -6.89 -1.47
N LEU A 194 -1.98 -6.32 -2.52
CA LEU A 194 -1.19 -5.09 -2.41
C LEU A 194 -2.01 -3.91 -1.86
N ALA A 195 -3.24 -3.74 -2.33
CA ALA A 195 -4.11 -2.67 -1.84
C ALA A 195 -4.41 -2.81 -0.34
N VAL A 196 -4.68 -4.01 0.14
CA VAL A 196 -4.94 -4.28 1.57
C VAL A 196 -3.67 -4.14 2.41
N CYS A 197 -2.49 -4.56 1.91
CA CYS A 197 -1.19 -4.28 2.55
C CYS A 197 -0.99 -2.78 2.79
N GLY A 198 -1.25 -1.97 1.77
CA GLY A 198 -1.16 -0.52 1.88
C GLY A 198 -2.14 0.06 2.91
N LEU A 199 -3.40 -0.41 2.91
CA LEU A 199 -4.43 0.04 3.87
C LEU A 199 -4.10 -0.37 5.31
N LEU A 200 -3.59 -1.57 5.53
CA LEU A 200 -3.11 -2.02 6.83
C LEU A 200 -2.02 -1.08 7.36
N SER A 201 -1.03 -0.78 6.52
CA SER A 201 0.08 0.12 6.87
C SER A 201 -0.36 1.56 7.07
N PHE A 202 -1.33 2.06 6.29
CA PHE A 202 -1.98 3.34 6.50
C PHE A 202 -2.67 3.40 7.88
N GLY A 203 -3.40 2.34 8.26
CA GLY A 203 -4.04 2.22 9.57
C GLY A 203 -3.02 2.24 10.71
N LEU A 204 -1.93 1.45 10.60
CA LEU A 204 -0.83 1.44 11.57
C LEU A 204 -0.15 2.81 11.67
N GLY A 205 0.03 3.52 10.55
CA GLY A 205 0.56 4.88 10.51
C GLY A 205 -0.31 5.88 11.30
N ALA A 206 -1.63 5.75 11.18
CA ALA A 206 -2.57 6.56 11.94
C ALA A 206 -2.54 6.29 13.46
N VAL A 207 -2.31 5.04 13.85
CA VAL A 207 -2.19 4.62 15.26
C VAL A 207 -0.90 5.14 15.88
N LEU A 208 0.23 4.93 15.22
CA LEU A 208 1.57 5.19 15.75
C LEU A 208 2.01 6.65 15.59
N ARG A 209 1.48 7.37 14.59
CA ARG A 209 1.80 8.78 14.29
C ARG A 209 3.29 9.09 14.09
N HIS A 210 4.12 8.08 14.01
CA HIS A 210 5.56 8.18 13.83
C HIS A 210 5.98 7.35 12.62
N THR A 211 6.67 7.96 11.67
CA THR A 211 6.95 7.35 10.36
C THR A 211 7.78 6.07 10.48
N ALA A 212 8.91 6.14 11.19
CA ALA A 212 9.77 4.97 11.35
C ALA A 212 9.04 3.84 12.09
N GLY A 213 8.31 4.14 13.19
CA GLY A 213 7.54 3.15 13.93
C GLY A 213 6.45 2.49 13.07
N ALA A 214 5.74 3.27 12.24
CA ALA A 214 4.70 2.74 11.36
C ALA A 214 5.26 1.80 10.29
N ILE A 215 6.38 2.18 9.67
CA ILE A 215 7.05 1.36 8.66
C ILE A 215 7.58 0.07 9.29
N THR A 216 8.27 0.17 10.43
CA THR A 216 8.80 -1.00 11.15
C THR A 216 7.69 -1.96 11.59
N ALA A 217 6.57 -1.45 12.13
CA ALA A 217 5.43 -2.26 12.52
C ALA A 217 4.79 -2.96 11.32
N ALA A 218 4.63 -2.26 10.18
CA ALA A 218 4.06 -2.82 8.97
C ALA A 218 4.96 -3.91 8.37
N ILE A 219 6.28 -3.66 8.27
CA ILE A 219 7.25 -4.65 7.79
C ILE A 219 7.32 -5.84 8.76
N GLY A 220 7.35 -5.58 10.07
CA GLY A 220 7.33 -6.62 11.09
C GLY A 220 6.12 -7.55 10.94
N LEU A 221 4.93 -6.97 10.78
CA LEU A 221 3.69 -7.73 10.69
C LEU A 221 3.55 -8.48 9.36
N LEU A 222 3.93 -7.86 8.23
CA LEU A 222 3.73 -8.42 6.89
C LEU A 222 4.87 -9.33 6.44
N PHE A 223 6.11 -9.06 6.85
CA PHE A 223 7.28 -9.74 6.31
C PHE A 223 8.06 -10.51 7.37
N VAL A 224 8.36 -9.90 8.52
CA VAL A 224 9.18 -10.58 9.55
C VAL A 224 8.43 -11.76 10.15
N LEU A 225 7.13 -11.64 10.43
CA LEU A 225 6.33 -12.77 10.93
C LEU A 225 6.26 -13.91 9.91
N PHE A 226 6.18 -13.60 8.62
CA PHE A 226 6.24 -14.61 7.55
C PHE A 226 7.58 -15.36 7.57
N ILE A 227 8.71 -14.67 7.69
CA ILE A 227 10.03 -15.32 7.76
C ILE A 227 10.13 -16.18 9.03
N LEU A 228 9.69 -15.65 10.18
CA LEU A 228 9.74 -16.36 11.45
C LEU A 228 8.87 -17.61 11.46
N SER A 229 7.77 -17.63 10.71
CA SER A 229 6.92 -18.81 10.60
C SER A 229 7.65 -20.02 10.01
N GLY A 230 8.58 -19.79 9.09
CA GLY A 230 9.40 -20.86 8.51
C GLY A 230 10.30 -21.59 9.52
N PHE A 231 10.51 -21.04 10.70
CA PHE A 231 11.28 -21.67 11.80
C PHE A 231 10.39 -22.37 12.84
N LEU A 232 9.06 -22.34 12.67
CA LEU A 232 8.14 -22.98 13.61
C LEU A 232 8.21 -24.51 13.49
N PRO A 233 8.18 -25.25 14.60
CA PRO A 233 8.00 -26.70 14.56
C PRO A 233 6.71 -27.07 13.82
N THR A 234 6.73 -28.17 13.05
CA THR A 234 5.62 -28.58 12.19
C THR A 234 4.26 -28.64 12.91
N ASN A 235 4.26 -29.10 14.17
CA ASN A 235 3.04 -29.19 14.98
C ASN A 235 2.38 -27.83 15.26
N TRP A 236 3.17 -26.75 15.35
CA TRP A 236 2.70 -25.39 15.57
C TRP A 236 2.39 -24.68 14.25
N ALA A 237 3.21 -24.91 13.25
CA ALA A 237 3.07 -24.32 11.92
C ALA A 237 1.67 -24.59 11.34
N VAL A 238 1.19 -25.83 11.37
CA VAL A 238 -0.14 -26.22 10.86
C VAL A 238 -1.29 -25.37 11.42
N HIS A 239 -1.17 -24.88 12.65
CA HIS A 239 -2.22 -24.11 13.32
C HIS A 239 -2.03 -22.61 13.22
N ILE A 240 -0.78 -22.13 13.20
CA ILE A 240 -0.43 -20.71 13.30
C ILE A 240 -0.24 -20.07 11.92
N ASP A 241 0.39 -20.76 10.98
CA ASP A 241 0.78 -20.21 9.68
C ASP A 241 -0.37 -19.56 8.92
N LYS A 242 -1.53 -20.19 8.91
CA LYS A 242 -2.72 -19.67 8.23
C LYS A 242 -3.22 -18.32 8.78
N TRP A 243 -2.88 -17.97 10.05
CA TRP A 243 -3.28 -16.73 10.68
C TRP A 243 -2.27 -15.60 10.47
N ILE A 244 -1.06 -15.91 10.01
CA ILE A 244 -0.06 -14.89 9.72
C ILE A 244 -0.59 -13.99 8.58
N PRO A 245 -0.54 -12.66 8.72
CA PRO A 245 -1.17 -11.74 7.76
C PRO A 245 -0.72 -11.95 6.33
N PHE A 246 0.57 -12.25 6.10
CA PHE A 246 1.08 -12.56 4.77
C PHE A 246 0.46 -13.83 4.20
N ASN A 247 0.47 -14.94 4.96
CA ASN A 247 -0.06 -16.23 4.52
C ASN A 247 -1.58 -16.18 4.31
N ALA A 248 -2.30 -15.51 5.23
CA ALA A 248 -3.74 -15.30 5.09
C ALA A 248 -4.06 -14.49 3.82
N GLY A 249 -3.36 -13.38 3.61
CA GLY A 249 -3.55 -12.52 2.43
C GLY A 249 -3.03 -13.15 1.14
N GLY A 250 -1.94 -13.91 1.24
CA GLY A 250 -1.29 -14.61 0.13
C GLY A 250 -2.16 -15.69 -0.50
N ALA A 251 -2.99 -16.35 0.29
CA ALA A 251 -3.89 -17.41 -0.18
C ALA A 251 -4.74 -17.01 -1.41
N ILE A 252 -5.02 -15.72 -1.61
CA ILE A 252 -5.83 -15.25 -2.74
C ILE A 252 -5.11 -15.34 -4.09
N TRP A 253 -3.79 -15.12 -4.11
CA TRP A 253 -2.98 -15.17 -5.34
C TRP A 253 -2.18 -16.45 -5.50
N GLU A 254 -2.05 -17.26 -4.46
CA GLU A 254 -1.50 -18.61 -4.55
C GLU A 254 -2.47 -19.53 -5.30
N ASN A 255 -1.93 -20.36 -6.18
CA ASN A 255 -2.71 -21.30 -6.98
C ASN A 255 -2.54 -22.75 -6.51
N VAL A 256 -1.52 -23.03 -5.71
CA VAL A 256 -1.27 -24.34 -5.12
C VAL A 256 -1.81 -24.36 -3.70
N SER A 257 -2.92 -25.06 -3.48
CA SER A 257 -3.54 -25.17 -2.15
C SER A 257 -2.80 -26.21 -1.30
N GLY A 258 -2.15 -25.75 -0.25
CA GLY A 258 -1.73 -26.62 0.85
C GLY A 258 -2.93 -26.99 1.75
N THR A 259 -2.96 -28.21 2.27
CA THR A 259 -4.06 -28.70 3.13
C THR A 259 -4.18 -27.94 4.47
N SER A 260 -3.15 -27.20 4.85
CA SER A 260 -3.07 -26.43 6.12
C SER A 260 -3.49 -24.97 6.00
N MET A 261 -3.68 -24.44 4.78
CA MET A 261 -3.99 -23.04 4.52
C MET A 261 -5.48 -22.77 4.42
N PHE A 262 -5.88 -21.51 4.62
CA PHE A 262 -7.25 -21.08 4.33
C PHE A 262 -7.57 -21.20 2.85
N SER A 263 -8.85 -21.38 2.53
CA SER A 263 -9.30 -21.17 1.15
C SER A 263 -8.99 -19.74 0.69
N PRO A 264 -8.78 -19.48 -0.61
CA PRO A 264 -8.33 -18.18 -1.12
C PRO A 264 -9.14 -16.98 -0.61
N TRP A 265 -10.47 -17.07 -0.66
CA TRP A 265 -11.34 -16.00 -0.22
C TRP A 265 -11.44 -15.89 1.31
N THR A 266 -11.39 -17.01 2.03
CA THR A 266 -11.39 -17.01 3.51
C THR A 266 -10.12 -16.37 4.05
N GLY A 267 -8.95 -16.74 3.51
CA GLY A 267 -7.69 -16.13 3.90
C GLY A 267 -7.67 -14.63 3.61
N PHE A 268 -8.11 -14.24 2.44
CA PHE A 268 -8.21 -12.82 2.09
C PHE A 268 -9.17 -12.05 3.00
N ALA A 269 -10.32 -12.65 3.39
CA ALA A 269 -11.23 -12.03 4.35
C ALA A 269 -10.60 -11.82 5.73
N VAL A 270 -9.82 -12.80 6.22
CA VAL A 270 -9.04 -12.66 7.47
C VAL A 270 -8.05 -11.51 7.36
N PHE A 271 -7.36 -11.41 6.24
CA PHE A 271 -6.41 -10.32 5.99
C PHE A 271 -7.09 -8.95 5.92
N CYS A 272 -8.25 -8.85 5.26
CA CYS A 272 -9.07 -7.64 5.30
C CYS A 272 -9.51 -7.29 6.74
N GLY A 273 -9.75 -8.28 7.58
CA GLY A 273 -10.04 -8.08 9.01
C GLY A 273 -8.90 -7.38 9.75
N TYR A 274 -7.65 -7.77 9.52
CA TYR A 274 -6.49 -7.06 10.09
C TYR A 274 -6.41 -5.61 9.64
N ALA A 275 -6.61 -5.34 8.35
CA ALA A 275 -6.63 -3.98 7.84
C ALA A 275 -7.79 -3.16 8.41
N ALA A 276 -8.98 -3.76 8.54
CA ALA A 276 -10.14 -3.11 9.14
C ALA A 276 -9.92 -2.75 10.61
N ILE A 277 -9.30 -3.63 11.39
CA ILE A 277 -8.94 -3.38 12.79
C ILE A 277 -7.96 -2.22 12.88
N ALA A 278 -6.90 -2.22 12.07
CA ALA A 278 -5.91 -1.15 12.05
C ALA A 278 -6.53 0.20 11.64
N LEU A 279 -7.39 0.22 10.63
CA LEU A 279 -8.10 1.42 10.18
C LEU A 279 -9.09 1.93 11.23
N ALA A 280 -9.85 1.05 11.89
CA ALA A 280 -10.77 1.41 12.96
C ALA A 280 -10.03 1.99 14.17
N ALA A 281 -8.95 1.35 14.61
CA ALA A 281 -8.09 1.87 15.68
C ALA A 281 -7.49 3.23 15.30
N GLY A 282 -6.99 3.37 14.07
CA GLY A 282 -6.49 4.63 13.54
C GLY A 282 -7.56 5.73 13.55
N LEU A 283 -8.77 5.44 13.09
CA LEU A 283 -9.90 6.37 13.08
C LEU A 283 -10.30 6.82 14.50
N ILE A 284 -10.40 5.88 15.43
CA ILE A 284 -10.74 6.17 16.85
C ILE A 284 -9.70 7.10 17.47
N LEU A 285 -8.41 6.77 17.30
CA LEU A 285 -7.31 7.57 17.81
C LEU A 285 -7.19 8.95 17.12
N PHE A 286 -7.51 9.01 15.82
CA PHE A 286 -7.54 10.27 15.06
C PHE A 286 -8.64 11.21 15.57
N ARG A 287 -9.78 10.65 16.04
CA ARG A 287 -10.88 11.44 16.61
C ARG A 287 -10.61 11.87 18.04
N ARG A 288 -10.01 11.01 18.87
CA ARG A 288 -9.87 11.22 20.33
C ARG A 288 -8.63 12.05 20.71
N ARG A 289 -7.54 11.94 19.97
CA ARG A 289 -6.30 12.66 20.28
C ARG A 289 -6.31 14.03 19.59
N ASP A 290 -5.90 15.07 20.33
CA ASP A 290 -5.71 16.40 19.78
C ASP A 290 -4.52 16.41 18.79
N ALA A 291 -4.70 17.19 17.72
CA ALA A 291 -3.69 17.34 16.67
C ALA A 291 -2.69 18.44 17.05
#